data_6647569f4e6497876659c6b6931f9544
#
_entry.id   6647569f4e6497876659c6b6931f9544
#
_cell.length_a   1.000
_cell.length_b   1.000
_cell.length_c   1.000
_cell.angle_alpha   90.00
_cell.angle_beta   90.00
_cell.angle_gamma   90.00
#
_symmetry.space_group_name_H-M   'P 1'
#
loop_
_entity.id
_entity.type
_entity.pdbx_description
1 polymer ?
#
loop_
_entity_poly.entity_id
_entity_poly.type
_entity_poly.pdbx_seq_one_letter_code
_entity_poly.pdbx_strand_id
1 'polypeptide(L)'
;NEEKQMQADYFVNCIPLPAFRNISIQPVMPPEKQYIFDNVTYDSYSRFVFQASSKFWLDDGLANINLFLNHPDLGDVWHSADEVDTHRVIVLGTGPGGVSPQRALAAFREVYPGKRDTIELAISRDWTKETFSPTCERLPFPVGELKKFWPNLMKPEGRIHFAGAYADNLNWGTEAATRSASRVANEIDKA
;
A
#
# COMPACT_ATOMS: atom_id res chain seq x y z
N ASN A 1 8.30 27.36 -2.66
CA ASN A 1 8.96 26.24 -3.36
C ASN A 1 9.68 26.84 -4.56
N GLU A 2 10.99 26.69 -4.59
CA GLU A 2 11.78 27.05 -5.78
C GLU A 2 11.64 25.93 -6.81
N GLU A 3 11.30 26.28 -8.03
CA GLU A 3 11.39 25.36 -9.16
C GLU A 3 12.86 25.03 -9.43
N LYS A 4 13.19 23.74 -9.46
CA LYS A 4 14.53 23.26 -9.81
C LYS A 4 14.46 22.48 -11.11
N GLN A 5 15.30 22.86 -12.06
CA GLN A 5 15.49 22.10 -13.29
C GLN A 5 16.63 21.11 -13.11
N MET A 6 16.41 19.86 -13.54
CA MET A 6 17.43 18.81 -13.55
C MET A 6 17.49 18.17 -14.93
N GLN A 7 18.70 17.80 -15.36
CA GLN A 7 18.92 17.04 -16.60
C GLN A 7 19.43 15.63 -16.24
N ALA A 8 18.94 14.64 -16.97
CA ALA A 8 19.38 13.26 -16.86
C ALA A 8 19.22 12.54 -18.19
N ASP A 9 20.02 11.50 -18.43
CA ASP A 9 19.93 10.68 -19.64
C ASP A 9 18.68 9.80 -19.62
N TYR A 10 18.29 9.32 -18.43
CA TYR A 10 17.13 8.47 -18.21
C TYR A 10 16.32 8.98 -17.01
N PHE A 11 15.03 8.74 -17.06
CA PHE A 11 14.11 8.94 -15.94
C PHE A 11 13.50 7.59 -15.54
N VAL A 12 13.59 7.24 -14.26
CA VAL A 12 12.97 6.02 -13.72
C VAL A 12 11.79 6.43 -12.84
N ASN A 13 10.57 6.12 -13.30
CA ASN A 13 9.37 6.34 -12.51
C ASN A 13 9.18 5.23 -11.48
N CYS A 14 9.34 5.57 -10.21
CA CYS A 14 9.01 4.70 -9.07
C CYS A 14 7.73 5.17 -8.34
N ILE A 15 7.09 6.23 -8.83
CA ILE A 15 5.89 6.81 -8.24
C ILE A 15 4.70 5.95 -8.60
N PRO A 16 3.82 5.57 -7.67
CA PRO A 16 2.57 4.87 -7.97
C PRO A 16 1.74 5.64 -8.99
N LEU A 17 1.13 4.93 -9.94
CA LEU A 17 0.46 5.55 -11.08
C LEU A 17 -0.63 6.57 -10.71
N PRO A 18 -1.42 6.41 -9.64
CA PRO A 18 -2.38 7.45 -9.24
C PRO A 18 -1.74 8.81 -8.92
N ALA A 19 -0.57 8.82 -8.30
CA ALA A 19 0.18 10.06 -8.07
C ALA A 19 0.90 10.53 -9.35
N PHE A 20 1.41 9.58 -10.16
CA PHE A 20 2.08 9.86 -11.43
C PHE A 20 1.17 10.55 -12.47
N ARG A 21 -0.14 10.26 -12.46
CA ARG A 21 -1.14 10.92 -13.32
C ARG A 21 -1.16 12.45 -13.20
N ASN A 22 -0.70 12.97 -12.07
CA ASN A 22 -0.64 14.40 -11.80
C ASN A 22 0.65 15.08 -12.34
N ILE A 23 1.54 14.31 -12.96
CA ILE A 23 2.81 14.80 -13.51
C ILE A 23 2.62 15.09 -15.00
N SER A 24 2.91 16.32 -15.41
CA SER A 24 2.92 16.69 -16.82
C SER A 24 4.14 16.11 -17.52
N ILE A 25 3.92 15.39 -18.62
CA ILE A 25 4.98 14.71 -19.39
C ILE A 25 4.96 15.24 -20.82
N GLN A 26 6.16 15.53 -21.33
CA GLN A 26 6.34 15.97 -22.72
C GLN A 26 7.50 15.22 -23.38
N PRO A 27 7.34 14.66 -24.59
CA PRO A 27 6.08 14.54 -25.33
C PRO A 27 5.02 13.71 -24.60
N VAL A 28 3.76 13.87 -24.99
CA VAL A 28 2.64 13.11 -24.39
C VAL A 28 2.85 11.61 -24.62
N MET A 29 2.52 10.81 -23.63
CA MET A 29 2.60 9.34 -23.71
C MET A 29 1.75 8.81 -24.88
N PRO A 30 2.17 7.72 -25.54
CA PRO A 30 1.34 7.04 -26.55
C PRO A 30 -0.04 6.66 -25.99
N PRO A 31 -1.09 6.66 -26.82
CA PRO A 31 -2.46 6.41 -26.37
C PRO A 31 -2.62 5.11 -25.57
N GLU A 32 -1.91 4.04 -25.98
CA GLU A 32 -1.97 2.75 -25.30
C GLU A 32 -1.33 2.82 -23.89
N LYS A 33 -0.24 3.58 -23.75
CA LYS A 33 0.42 3.81 -22.45
C LYS A 33 -0.43 4.70 -21.55
N GLN A 34 -1.02 5.74 -22.11
CA GLN A 34 -1.94 6.62 -21.41
C GLN A 34 -3.17 5.84 -20.93
N TYR A 35 -3.75 4.97 -21.78
CA TYR A 35 -4.85 4.11 -21.38
C TYR A 35 -4.51 3.26 -20.14
N ILE A 36 -3.30 2.68 -20.10
CA ILE A 36 -2.86 1.88 -18.96
C ILE A 36 -2.83 2.76 -17.69
N PHE A 37 -2.22 3.94 -17.77
CA PHE A 37 -2.11 4.84 -16.63
C PHE A 37 -3.49 5.28 -16.10
N ASP A 38 -4.45 5.52 -16.98
CA ASP A 38 -5.79 5.97 -16.62
C ASP A 38 -6.65 4.86 -16.02
N ASN A 39 -6.42 3.60 -16.44
CA ASN A 39 -7.31 2.47 -16.12
C ASN A 39 -6.73 1.45 -15.13
N VAL A 40 -5.44 1.54 -14.76
CA VAL A 40 -4.92 0.71 -13.67
C VAL A 40 -5.52 1.16 -12.36
N THR A 41 -6.16 0.22 -11.66
CA THR A 41 -6.80 0.45 -10.37
C THR A 41 -5.88 0.12 -9.22
N TYR A 42 -6.08 0.81 -8.12
CA TYR A 42 -5.32 0.66 -6.88
C TYR A 42 -6.26 0.54 -5.70
N ASP A 43 -5.80 -0.16 -4.69
CA ASP A 43 -6.46 -0.17 -3.40
C ASP A 43 -5.87 0.89 -2.46
N SER A 44 -6.62 1.25 -1.45
CA SER A 44 -6.19 2.20 -0.44
C SER A 44 -6.77 1.85 0.90
N TYR A 45 -5.94 1.96 1.94
CA TYR A 45 -6.26 1.53 3.30
C TYR A 45 -6.11 2.66 4.31
N SER A 46 -6.87 2.53 5.40
CA SER A 46 -6.53 3.13 6.68
C SER A 46 -5.66 2.17 7.48
N ARG A 47 -4.57 2.68 8.04
CA ARG A 47 -3.76 1.97 9.03
C ARG A 47 -4.21 2.38 10.42
N PHE A 48 -4.44 1.39 11.27
CA PHE A 48 -4.79 1.60 12.67
C PHE A 48 -3.65 1.16 13.57
N VAL A 49 -3.46 1.88 14.64
CA VAL A 49 -2.57 1.52 15.75
C VAL A 49 -3.44 1.46 16.99
N PHE A 50 -3.57 0.29 17.55
CA PHE A 50 -4.29 0.04 18.79
C PHE A 50 -3.29 -0.11 19.94
N GLN A 51 -3.67 0.36 21.10
CA GLN A 51 -3.00 0.06 22.35
C GLN A 51 -3.87 -0.91 23.16
N ALA A 52 -3.26 -1.96 23.69
CA ALA A 52 -3.92 -2.87 24.61
C ALA A 52 -3.14 -2.95 25.92
N SER A 53 -3.85 -3.12 27.03
CA SER A 53 -3.26 -3.18 28.37
C SER A 53 -2.46 -4.47 28.63
N SER A 54 -2.68 -5.51 27.82
CA SER A 54 -1.98 -6.79 27.92
C SER A 54 -2.08 -7.58 26.61
N LYS A 55 -1.30 -8.66 26.52
CA LYS A 55 -1.43 -9.70 25.48
C LYS A 55 -2.62 -10.62 25.78
N PHE A 56 -3.83 -10.08 25.76
CA PHE A 56 -5.05 -10.76 26.13
C PHE A 56 -5.32 -12.06 25.35
N TRP A 57 -4.76 -12.21 24.16
CA TRP A 57 -4.87 -13.41 23.32
C TRP A 57 -4.12 -14.63 23.90
N LEU A 58 -3.17 -14.43 24.83
CA LEU A 58 -2.50 -15.52 25.53
C LEU A 58 -3.46 -16.32 26.39
N ASP A 59 -4.49 -15.67 26.94
CA ASP A 59 -5.54 -16.34 27.73
C ASP A 59 -6.35 -17.31 26.87
N ASP A 60 -6.41 -17.08 25.58
CA ASP A 60 -7.08 -17.93 24.60
C ASP A 60 -6.15 -19.01 24.01
N GLY A 61 -4.93 -19.14 24.55
CA GLY A 61 -3.91 -20.11 24.12
C GLY A 61 -3.20 -19.74 22.81
N LEU A 62 -3.34 -18.50 22.33
CA LEU A 62 -2.69 -18.02 21.11
C LEU A 62 -1.33 -17.41 21.44
N ALA A 63 -0.25 -17.90 20.83
CA ALA A 63 1.09 -17.32 20.99
C ALA A 63 1.19 -15.90 20.42
N ASN A 64 0.47 -15.61 19.33
CA ASN A 64 0.40 -14.31 18.68
C ASN A 64 -1.03 -14.03 18.22
N ILE A 65 -1.34 -12.74 18.09
CA ILE A 65 -2.52 -12.29 17.36
C ILE A 65 -2.11 -11.95 15.92
N ASN A 66 -2.73 -12.62 14.98
CA ASN A 66 -2.65 -12.34 13.54
C ASN A 66 -3.97 -12.80 12.91
N LEU A 67 -4.85 -11.86 12.67
CA LEU A 67 -6.23 -12.12 12.29
C LEU A 67 -6.54 -11.48 10.94
N PHE A 68 -7.24 -12.23 10.11
CA PHE A 68 -7.95 -11.73 8.95
C PHE A 68 -9.44 -11.70 9.28
N LEU A 69 -10.03 -10.52 9.27
CA LEU A 69 -11.40 -10.30 9.71
C LEU A 69 -12.31 -10.04 8.52
N ASN A 70 -13.49 -10.62 8.57
CA ASN A 70 -14.57 -10.26 7.65
C ASN A 70 -15.45 -9.18 8.28
N HIS A 71 -14.87 -8.00 8.55
CA HIS A 71 -15.57 -6.87 9.15
C HIS A 71 -15.45 -5.63 8.25
N PRO A 72 -16.53 -4.86 8.03
CA PRO A 72 -16.50 -3.72 7.10
C PRO A 72 -15.56 -2.60 7.50
N ASP A 73 -15.18 -2.49 8.76
CA ASP A 73 -14.34 -1.41 9.28
C ASP A 73 -12.92 -1.85 9.65
N LEU A 74 -12.64 -3.18 9.69
CA LEU A 74 -11.37 -3.72 10.12
C LEU A 74 -11.09 -5.05 9.40
N GLY A 75 -10.05 -5.09 8.57
CA GLY A 75 -9.67 -6.27 7.79
C GLY A 75 -8.66 -7.16 8.49
N ASP A 76 -7.53 -6.59 8.87
CA ASP A 76 -6.42 -7.32 9.48
C ASP A 76 -6.05 -6.73 10.82
N VAL A 77 -5.59 -7.58 11.74
CA VAL A 77 -5.05 -7.18 13.04
C VAL A 77 -3.87 -8.06 13.41
N TRP A 78 -2.75 -7.49 13.84
CA TRP A 78 -1.58 -8.24 14.28
C TRP A 78 -0.80 -7.53 15.38
N HIS A 79 -0.13 -8.31 16.23
CA HIS A 79 0.80 -7.81 17.21
C HIS A 79 2.02 -7.19 16.55
N SER A 80 2.41 -6.02 16.99
CA SER A 80 3.53 -5.26 16.41
C SER A 80 4.69 -5.08 17.40
N ALA A 81 4.40 -4.67 18.62
CA ALA A 81 5.44 -4.37 19.60
C ALA A 81 4.91 -4.48 21.04
N ASP A 82 5.83 -4.72 21.95
CA ASP A 82 5.62 -4.60 23.38
C ASP A 82 6.13 -3.22 23.85
N GLU A 83 5.41 -2.57 24.75
CA GLU A 83 5.93 -1.39 25.41
C GLU A 83 7.00 -1.78 26.44
N VAL A 84 8.06 -0.99 26.48
CA VAL A 84 9.14 -1.19 27.47
C VAL A 84 8.61 -0.86 28.87
N ASP A 85 8.94 -1.70 29.85
CA ASP A 85 8.61 -1.54 31.26
C ASP A 85 7.11 -1.54 31.61
N THR A 86 6.26 -1.96 30.69
CA THR A 86 4.82 -2.12 30.92
C THR A 86 4.34 -3.49 30.42
N HIS A 87 3.06 -3.82 30.69
CA HIS A 87 2.40 -4.98 30.08
C HIS A 87 1.60 -4.58 28.83
N ARG A 88 1.66 -3.32 28.45
CA ARG A 88 0.94 -2.82 27.28
C ARG A 88 1.59 -3.27 25.99
N VAL A 89 0.79 -3.37 24.98
CA VAL A 89 1.22 -3.81 23.66
C VAL A 89 0.62 -2.95 22.57
N ILE A 90 1.34 -2.86 21.46
CA ILE A 90 0.88 -2.21 20.24
C ILE A 90 0.42 -3.29 19.26
N VAL A 91 -0.80 -3.15 18.82
CA VAL A 91 -1.43 -3.98 17.81
C VAL A 91 -1.71 -3.12 16.59
N LEU A 92 -1.30 -3.56 15.43
CA LEU A 92 -1.61 -2.88 14.18
C LEU A 92 -2.83 -3.50 13.52
N GLY A 93 -3.53 -2.69 12.75
CA GLY A 93 -4.64 -3.15 11.92
C GLY A 93 -4.73 -2.39 10.60
N THR A 94 -5.47 -2.98 9.66
CA THR A 94 -5.87 -2.34 8.40
C THR A 94 -7.37 -2.35 8.27
N GLY A 95 -7.88 -1.42 7.51
CA GLY A 95 -9.27 -1.38 7.11
C GLY A 95 -9.48 -0.46 5.92
N PRO A 96 -10.67 -0.37 5.37
CA PRO A 96 -10.95 0.50 4.24
C PRO A 96 -10.59 1.95 4.51
N GLY A 97 -10.21 2.67 3.45
CA GLY A 97 -9.96 4.11 3.52
C GLY A 97 -11.19 4.85 4.08
N GLY A 98 -10.95 5.89 4.87
CA GLY A 98 -11.98 6.72 5.47
C GLY A 98 -12.62 6.20 6.76
N VAL A 99 -12.25 5.00 7.23
CA VAL A 99 -12.73 4.49 8.53
C VAL A 99 -12.08 5.28 9.67
N SER A 100 -12.90 5.76 10.61
CA SER A 100 -12.39 6.49 11.79
C SER A 100 -11.76 5.54 12.82
N PRO A 101 -10.82 6.04 13.66
CA PRO A 101 -10.22 5.22 14.71
C PRO A 101 -11.26 4.68 15.70
N GLN A 102 -12.35 5.41 15.95
CA GLN A 102 -13.42 4.98 16.84
C GLN A 102 -14.20 3.78 16.27
N ARG A 103 -14.48 3.79 14.95
CA ARG A 103 -15.14 2.67 14.28
C ARG A 103 -14.23 1.43 14.28
N ALA A 104 -12.95 1.59 13.95
CA ALA A 104 -11.99 0.50 13.98
C ALA A 104 -11.82 -0.09 15.38
N LEU A 105 -11.78 0.78 16.42
CA LEU A 105 -11.73 0.35 17.82
C LEU A 105 -12.98 -0.44 18.22
N ALA A 106 -14.16 0.02 17.82
CA ALA A 106 -15.42 -0.68 18.08
C ALA A 106 -15.42 -2.06 17.40
N ALA A 107 -14.98 -2.13 16.14
CA ALA A 107 -14.86 -3.38 15.39
C ALA A 107 -13.89 -4.37 16.08
N PHE A 108 -12.74 -3.89 16.53
CA PHE A 108 -11.78 -4.75 17.24
C PHE A 108 -12.36 -5.29 18.55
N ARG A 109 -13.05 -4.45 19.32
CA ARG A 109 -13.74 -4.84 20.56
C ARG A 109 -14.93 -5.78 20.34
N GLU A 110 -15.55 -5.72 19.17
CA GLU A 110 -16.61 -6.64 18.77
C GLU A 110 -16.08 -8.05 18.50
N VAL A 111 -14.93 -8.15 17.86
CA VAL A 111 -14.23 -9.43 17.62
C VAL A 111 -13.78 -10.08 18.94
N TYR A 112 -13.45 -9.28 19.96
CA TYR A 112 -13.06 -9.76 21.28
C TYR A 112 -13.99 -9.21 22.39
N PRO A 113 -15.27 -9.64 22.45
CA PRO A 113 -16.26 -9.04 23.36
C PRO A 113 -15.88 -9.21 24.84
N GLY A 114 -15.22 -10.30 25.23
CA GLY A 114 -14.75 -10.53 26.60
C GLY A 114 -13.49 -9.77 26.98
N LYS A 115 -12.86 -9.07 26.04
CA LYS A 115 -11.59 -8.35 26.22
C LYS A 115 -11.69 -6.85 25.91
N ARG A 116 -12.90 -6.31 25.89
CA ARG A 116 -13.17 -4.90 25.50
C ARG A 116 -12.37 -3.89 26.31
N ASP A 117 -12.23 -4.11 27.60
CA ASP A 117 -11.54 -3.21 28.51
C ASP A 117 -10.02 -3.25 28.38
N THR A 118 -9.49 -4.30 27.71
CA THR A 118 -8.05 -4.43 27.48
C THR A 118 -7.60 -3.69 26.23
N ILE A 119 -8.50 -3.40 25.27
CA ILE A 119 -8.19 -2.67 24.03
C ILE A 119 -8.58 -1.19 24.27
N GLU A 120 -7.60 -0.35 24.56
CA GLU A 120 -7.82 0.96 25.18
C GLU A 120 -7.95 2.10 24.17
N LEU A 121 -7.06 2.14 23.17
CA LEU A 121 -6.88 3.30 22.31
C LEU A 121 -6.76 2.86 20.86
N ALA A 122 -7.26 3.72 19.94
CA ALA A 122 -6.96 3.62 18.53
C ALA A 122 -6.58 5.00 17.97
N ILE A 123 -5.55 5.02 17.14
CA ILE A 123 -5.24 6.13 16.23
C ILE A 123 -5.23 5.58 14.80
N SER A 124 -5.40 6.45 13.82
CA SER A 124 -5.39 6.01 12.42
C SER A 124 -4.63 6.94 11.50
N ARG A 125 -4.13 6.37 10.41
CA ARG A 125 -3.68 7.10 9.24
C ARG A 125 -4.51 6.65 8.03
N ASP A 126 -5.25 7.57 7.48
CA ASP A 126 -6.03 7.37 6.27
C ASP A 126 -5.18 7.76 5.06
N TRP A 127 -4.66 6.75 4.36
CA TRP A 127 -3.77 6.97 3.21
C TRP A 127 -4.50 7.58 2.01
N THR A 128 -5.83 7.46 1.91
CA THR A 128 -6.60 8.10 0.84
C THR A 128 -6.46 9.62 0.80
N LYS A 129 -6.05 10.22 1.92
CA LYS A 129 -5.86 11.67 2.09
C LYS A 129 -4.45 12.15 1.78
N GLU A 130 -3.54 11.23 1.46
CA GLU A 130 -2.15 11.57 1.17
C GLU A 130 -1.97 12.00 -0.28
N THR A 131 -1.57 13.21 -0.50
CA THR A 131 -1.42 13.79 -1.85
C THR A 131 -0.43 13.01 -2.73
N PHE A 132 0.67 12.54 -2.15
CA PHE A 132 1.75 11.89 -2.90
C PHE A 132 1.76 10.36 -2.78
N SER A 133 0.96 9.80 -1.88
CA SER A 133 0.84 8.36 -1.64
C SER A 133 -0.60 7.98 -1.31
N PRO A 134 -1.58 8.26 -2.18
CA PRO A 134 -3.01 8.05 -1.87
C PRO A 134 -3.43 6.60 -1.92
N THR A 135 -2.54 5.69 -2.27
CA THR A 135 -2.85 4.28 -2.55
C THR A 135 -1.84 3.34 -1.89
N CYS A 136 -2.23 2.08 -1.75
CA CYS A 136 -1.37 1.04 -1.24
C CYS A 136 -0.80 0.19 -2.39
N GLU A 137 -1.61 -0.63 -3.02
CA GLU A 137 -1.16 -1.58 -4.03
C GLU A 137 -2.03 -1.56 -5.29
N ARG A 138 -1.44 -2.02 -6.40
CA ARG A 138 -2.15 -2.19 -7.65
C ARG A 138 -3.08 -3.40 -7.55
N LEU A 139 -4.35 -3.20 -7.85
CA LEU A 139 -5.30 -4.31 -7.94
C LEU A 139 -5.01 -5.22 -9.16
N PRO A 140 -5.47 -6.46 -9.13
CA PRO A 140 -5.43 -7.33 -10.30
C PRO A 140 -6.12 -6.68 -11.50
N PHE A 141 -5.62 -6.98 -12.69
CA PHE A 141 -6.28 -6.52 -13.91
C PHE A 141 -7.64 -7.20 -14.08
N PRO A 142 -8.61 -6.51 -14.69
CA PRO A 142 -9.92 -7.10 -14.97
C PRO A 142 -9.79 -8.41 -15.77
N VAL A 143 -10.67 -9.36 -15.48
CA VAL A 143 -10.66 -10.67 -16.12
C VAL A 143 -10.82 -10.50 -17.64
N GLY A 144 -9.95 -11.15 -18.41
CA GLY A 144 -9.92 -11.05 -19.87
C GLY A 144 -9.17 -9.84 -20.44
N GLU A 145 -8.77 -8.88 -19.61
CA GLU A 145 -8.14 -7.63 -20.07
C GLU A 145 -6.62 -7.59 -19.89
N LEU A 146 -6.00 -8.65 -19.37
CA LEU A 146 -4.56 -8.70 -19.09
C LEU A 146 -3.71 -8.16 -20.26
N LYS A 147 -4.02 -8.51 -21.49
CA LYS A 147 -3.25 -8.09 -22.67
C LYS A 147 -3.26 -6.59 -22.94
N LYS A 148 -4.25 -5.85 -22.42
CA LYS A 148 -4.31 -4.40 -22.55
C LYS A 148 -3.29 -3.70 -21.64
N PHE A 149 -2.92 -4.34 -20.55
CA PHE A 149 -2.05 -3.77 -19.51
C PHE A 149 -0.66 -4.40 -19.53
N TRP A 150 -0.59 -5.73 -19.60
CA TRP A 150 0.65 -6.48 -19.45
C TRP A 150 1.12 -7.10 -20.76
N PRO A 151 2.41 -7.00 -21.14
CA PRO A 151 3.53 -6.42 -20.40
C PRO A 151 3.73 -4.91 -20.62
N ASN A 152 2.83 -4.21 -21.33
CA ASN A 152 3.03 -2.83 -21.74
C ASN A 152 3.20 -1.86 -20.55
N LEU A 153 2.61 -2.17 -19.37
CA LEU A 153 2.76 -1.40 -18.16
C LEU A 153 4.24 -1.17 -17.78
N MET A 154 5.07 -2.20 -17.90
CA MET A 154 6.47 -2.15 -17.49
C MET A 154 7.43 -1.74 -18.59
N LYS A 155 7.01 -1.70 -19.87
CA LYS A 155 7.89 -1.30 -20.97
C LYS A 155 8.31 0.15 -20.85
N PRO A 156 9.56 0.49 -21.15
CA PRO A 156 9.98 1.89 -21.19
C PRO A 156 9.26 2.64 -22.31
N GLU A 157 9.16 3.96 -22.17
CA GLU A 157 8.70 4.87 -23.18
C GLU A 157 9.80 5.90 -23.44
N GLY A 158 10.50 5.73 -24.55
CA GLY A 158 11.70 6.46 -24.83
C GLY A 158 12.74 6.28 -23.72
N ARG A 159 13.09 7.39 -23.05
CA ARG A 159 14.04 7.39 -21.92
C ARG A 159 13.36 7.29 -20.55
N ILE A 160 12.05 7.04 -20.51
CA ILE A 160 11.29 6.89 -19.27
C ILE A 160 11.09 5.40 -19.00
N HIS A 161 11.64 4.93 -17.90
CA HIS A 161 11.51 3.57 -17.41
C HIS A 161 10.54 3.52 -16.22
N PHE A 162 9.95 2.34 -15.97
CA PHE A 162 8.95 2.13 -14.93
C PHE A 162 9.39 1.03 -13.99
N ALA A 163 9.63 1.40 -12.73
CA ALA A 163 9.99 0.50 -11.64
C ALA A 163 9.04 0.72 -10.45
N GLY A 164 9.02 -0.21 -9.53
CA GLY A 164 8.13 -0.24 -8.38
C GLY A 164 7.29 -1.52 -8.40
N ALA A 165 6.62 -1.81 -7.30
CA ALA A 165 5.83 -3.04 -7.19
C ALA A 165 4.77 -3.16 -8.30
N TYR A 166 4.19 -2.06 -8.74
CA TYR A 166 3.19 -2.04 -9.81
C TYR A 166 3.73 -2.52 -11.17
N ALA A 167 5.03 -2.39 -11.40
CA ALA A 167 5.71 -2.73 -12.66
C ALA A 167 6.34 -4.13 -12.61
N ASP A 168 5.82 -5.02 -11.77
CA ASP A 168 6.19 -6.44 -11.70
C ASP A 168 4.93 -7.31 -11.69
N ASN A 169 5.08 -8.59 -12.06
CA ASN A 169 3.96 -9.54 -12.09
C ASN A 169 3.47 -9.97 -10.69
N LEU A 170 4.28 -9.78 -9.65
CA LEU A 170 3.84 -9.95 -8.26
C LEU A 170 2.89 -8.85 -7.81
N ASN A 171 2.94 -7.68 -8.45
CA ASN A 171 2.13 -6.45 -8.26
C ASN A 171 2.14 -5.79 -6.86
N TRP A 172 2.72 -6.39 -5.86
CA TRP A 172 2.79 -5.86 -4.51
C TRP A 172 4.06 -6.29 -3.76
N GLY A 173 4.37 -5.58 -2.69
CA GLY A 173 5.45 -5.92 -1.77
C GLY A 173 6.84 -5.50 -2.24
N THR A 174 7.80 -5.62 -1.33
CA THR A 174 9.19 -5.22 -1.53
C THR A 174 9.86 -6.08 -2.61
N GLU A 175 9.55 -7.36 -2.69
CA GLU A 175 10.10 -8.27 -3.70
C GLU A 175 9.76 -7.82 -5.12
N ALA A 176 8.49 -7.46 -5.38
CA ALA A 176 8.08 -6.93 -6.67
C ALA A 176 8.84 -5.64 -7.03
N ALA A 177 9.01 -4.75 -6.06
CA ALA A 177 9.76 -3.50 -6.25
C ALA A 177 11.23 -3.75 -6.60
N THR A 178 11.92 -4.62 -5.85
CA THR A 178 13.33 -4.93 -6.08
C THR A 178 13.58 -5.65 -7.41
N ARG A 179 12.69 -6.57 -7.79
CA ARG A 179 12.75 -7.25 -9.11
C ARG A 179 12.57 -6.27 -10.25
N SER A 180 11.61 -5.35 -10.14
CA SER A 180 11.40 -4.31 -11.15
C SER A 180 12.60 -3.36 -11.26
N ALA A 181 13.21 -3.01 -10.14
CA ALA A 181 14.43 -2.17 -10.11
C ALA A 181 15.61 -2.85 -10.80
N SER A 182 15.85 -4.14 -10.53
CA SER A 182 16.91 -4.93 -11.18
C SER A 182 16.68 -5.05 -12.70
N ARG A 183 15.42 -5.22 -13.13
CA ARG A 183 15.06 -5.21 -14.55
C ARG A 183 15.41 -3.88 -15.20
N VAL A 184 14.98 -2.76 -14.62
CA VAL A 184 15.24 -1.42 -15.18
C VAL A 184 16.74 -1.09 -15.20
N ALA A 185 17.49 -1.44 -14.16
CA ALA A 185 18.94 -1.26 -14.15
C ALA A 185 19.60 -1.99 -15.33
N ASN A 186 19.20 -3.25 -15.58
CA ASN A 186 19.72 -4.01 -16.72
C ASN A 186 19.25 -3.48 -18.09
N GLU A 187 18.09 -2.85 -18.18
CA GLU A 187 17.61 -2.19 -19.39
C GLU A 187 18.46 -0.97 -19.74
N ILE A 188 18.75 -0.13 -18.73
CA ILE A 188 19.56 1.09 -18.90
C ILE A 188 21.02 0.75 -19.18
N ASP A 189 21.59 -0.27 -18.53
CA ASP A 189 22.98 -0.68 -18.73
C ASP A 189 23.27 -1.20 -20.17
N LYS A 190 22.23 -1.63 -20.88
CA LYS A 190 22.32 -2.14 -22.24
C LYS A 190 21.90 -1.14 -23.33
N ALA A 191 21.44 0.04 -22.93
CA ALA A 191 20.97 1.09 -23.84
C ALA A 191 22.10 2.01 -24.31
#